data_b84413095f51d98d88bd324fb7ea8980
#
_entry.id   b84413095f51d98d88bd324fb7ea8980
#
_cell.length_a   1.000
_cell.length_b   1.000
_cell.length_c   1.000
_cell.angle_alpha   90.00
_cell.angle_beta   90.00
_cell.angle_gamma   90.00
#
_symmetry.space_group_name_H-M   'P 1'
#
loop_
_entity.id
_entity.type
_entity.pdbx_description
1 polymer ?
#
loop_
_entity_poly.entity_id
_entity_poly.type
_entity_poly.pdbx_seq_one_letter_code
_entity_poly.pdbx_strand_id
1 'polypeptide(L)'
;ILNDQVQQSLKAKPMEEVDRISLSKYFAYIDLDHVSEYCYVDNKKNLYTRSYSKIPYQYFEDSLLVQQLGSSYADTRWFVMKDYLFGTGEEALFVGRKVHSLNYAHEPGYLFFKMNPEFLQSLLLEEDTLTQEAAIGIMDPQGRICAYWYPEGFTLSPEQEAVLADYAQTQGYGSLVENEKISGGILSVYKQEECGFSVFTLVPERVLGK
;
A
#
# COMPACT_ATOMS: atom_id res chain seq x y z
N ILE A 1 -2.93 -17.54 -6.66
CA ILE A 1 -2.99 -18.22 -5.33
C ILE A 1 -3.66 -19.55 -5.56
N LEU A 2 -2.86 -20.63 -5.52
CA LEU A 2 -3.29 -22.00 -5.84
C LEU A 2 -3.66 -22.82 -4.59
N ASN A 3 -3.93 -22.15 -3.46
CA ASN A 3 -4.33 -22.87 -2.24
C ASN A 3 -5.72 -23.47 -2.43
N ASP A 4 -5.85 -24.78 -2.22
CA ASP A 4 -7.10 -25.53 -2.42
C ASP A 4 -8.26 -25.01 -1.55
N GLN A 5 -7.97 -24.55 -0.35
CA GLN A 5 -9.00 -24.00 0.55
C GLN A 5 -9.52 -22.65 0.04
N VAL A 6 -8.63 -21.79 -0.48
CA VAL A 6 -9.04 -20.55 -1.14
C VAL A 6 -9.89 -20.87 -2.37
N GLN A 7 -9.49 -21.85 -3.19
CA GLN A 7 -10.26 -22.25 -4.37
C GLN A 7 -11.62 -22.84 -3.99
N GLN A 8 -11.71 -23.59 -2.89
CA GLN A 8 -13.01 -24.08 -2.41
C GLN A 8 -13.93 -22.94 -1.95
N SER A 9 -13.39 -21.91 -1.32
CA SER A 9 -14.18 -20.75 -0.88
C SER A 9 -14.84 -19.98 -2.03
N LEU A 10 -14.30 -20.11 -3.25
CA LEU A 10 -14.81 -19.45 -4.46
C LEU A 10 -15.83 -20.28 -5.24
N LYS A 11 -16.12 -21.53 -4.85
CA LYS A 11 -17.16 -22.35 -5.48
C LYS A 11 -18.55 -21.82 -5.16
N ALA A 12 -19.53 -22.17 -5.99
CA ALA A 12 -20.92 -21.74 -5.81
C ALA A 12 -21.55 -22.21 -4.49
N LYS A 13 -21.18 -23.41 -4.03
CA LYS A 13 -21.69 -23.94 -2.75
C LYS A 13 -21.00 -23.27 -1.57
N PRO A 14 -21.73 -22.96 -0.50
CA PRO A 14 -21.11 -22.56 0.76
C PRO A 14 -20.10 -23.61 1.23
N MET A 15 -19.01 -23.15 1.81
CA MET A 15 -18.04 -24.05 2.46
C MET A 15 -18.67 -24.71 3.70
N GLU A 16 -18.29 -25.93 3.95
CA GLU A 16 -18.54 -26.56 5.22
C GLU A 16 -17.83 -25.83 6.37
N GLU A 17 -18.34 -25.91 7.57
CA GLU A 17 -17.79 -25.17 8.70
C GLU A 17 -16.33 -25.57 9.00
N VAL A 18 -16.01 -26.86 8.85
CA VAL A 18 -14.64 -27.38 9.03
C VAL A 18 -13.65 -26.74 8.05
N ASP A 19 -14.06 -26.59 6.79
CA ASP A 19 -13.23 -25.97 5.75
C ASP A 19 -13.06 -24.48 6.00
N ARG A 20 -14.11 -23.80 6.45
CA ARG A 20 -14.07 -22.40 6.82
C ARG A 20 -13.14 -22.13 8.01
N ILE A 21 -13.19 -23.00 9.04
CA ILE A 21 -12.27 -22.94 10.18
C ILE A 21 -10.82 -23.17 9.71
N SER A 22 -10.60 -24.14 8.82
CA SER A 22 -9.29 -24.44 8.27
C SER A 22 -8.72 -23.24 7.48
N LEU A 23 -9.55 -22.59 6.67
CA LEU A 23 -9.16 -21.39 5.92
C LEU A 23 -8.86 -20.22 6.87
N SER A 24 -9.66 -20.03 7.91
CA SER A 24 -9.41 -19.01 8.94
C SER A 24 -8.08 -19.25 9.65
N LYS A 25 -7.77 -20.49 10.02
CA LYS A 25 -6.48 -20.85 10.62
C LYS A 25 -5.31 -20.60 9.64
N TYR A 26 -5.48 -20.97 8.38
CA TYR A 26 -4.47 -20.71 7.36
C TYR A 26 -4.11 -19.22 7.31
N PHE A 27 -5.10 -18.34 7.24
CA PHE A 27 -4.85 -16.90 7.25
C PHE A 27 -4.33 -16.38 8.60
N ALA A 28 -4.75 -16.93 9.74
CA ALA A 28 -4.28 -16.50 11.05
C ALA A 28 -2.77 -16.77 11.29
N TYR A 29 -2.19 -17.76 10.60
CA TYR A 29 -0.79 -18.18 10.80
C TYR A 29 0.17 -17.76 9.68
N ILE A 30 -0.31 -17.03 8.68
CA ILE A 30 0.60 -16.43 7.69
C ILE A 30 1.44 -15.37 8.40
N ASP A 31 2.74 -15.52 8.35
CA ASP A 31 3.69 -14.52 8.82
C ASP A 31 4.39 -13.89 7.62
N LEU A 32 4.26 -12.57 7.51
CA LEU A 32 4.84 -11.78 6.44
C LEU A 32 5.47 -10.52 7.06
N ASP A 33 6.78 -10.48 7.12
CA ASP A 33 7.56 -9.42 7.78
C ASP A 33 7.21 -8.00 7.29
N HIS A 34 6.74 -7.88 6.06
CA HIS A 34 6.48 -6.60 5.39
C HIS A 34 5.02 -6.14 5.49
N VAL A 35 4.17 -6.95 6.12
CA VAL A 35 2.73 -6.75 6.17
C VAL A 35 2.28 -6.63 7.63
N SER A 36 1.61 -5.53 7.95
CA SER A 36 1.05 -5.35 9.30
C SER A 36 -0.30 -6.05 9.45
N GLU A 37 -1.13 -5.99 8.43
CA GLU A 37 -2.45 -6.61 8.41
C GLU A 37 -2.79 -7.12 7.00
N TYR A 38 -3.67 -8.12 6.93
CA TYR A 38 -4.19 -8.61 5.67
C TYR A 38 -5.61 -9.13 5.83
N CYS A 39 -6.31 -9.20 4.70
CA CYS A 39 -7.64 -9.75 4.63
C CYS A 39 -7.85 -10.48 3.30
N TYR A 40 -8.43 -11.65 3.39
CA TYR A 40 -9.06 -12.32 2.26
C TYR A 40 -10.57 -12.23 2.41
N VAL A 41 -11.25 -11.85 1.36
CA VAL A 41 -12.72 -11.80 1.28
C VAL A 41 -13.15 -12.78 0.20
N ASP A 42 -13.95 -13.78 0.55
CA ASP A 42 -14.48 -14.70 -0.45
C ASP A 42 -15.67 -14.11 -1.19
N ASN A 43 -16.15 -14.82 -2.21
CA ASN A 43 -17.30 -14.39 -3.01
C ASN A 43 -18.66 -14.52 -2.29
N LYS A 44 -18.67 -14.93 -1.03
CA LYS A 44 -19.85 -15.03 -0.15
C LYS A 44 -19.79 -14.00 0.98
N LYS A 45 -18.87 -13.03 0.87
CA LYS A 45 -18.70 -11.94 1.83
C LYS A 45 -18.16 -12.36 3.20
N ASN A 46 -17.50 -13.54 3.28
CA ASN A 46 -16.76 -13.91 4.49
C ASN A 46 -15.38 -13.30 4.47
N LEU A 47 -14.95 -12.75 5.61
CA LEU A 47 -13.65 -12.14 5.80
C LEU A 47 -12.76 -13.07 6.63
N TYR A 48 -11.50 -13.21 6.16
CA TYR A 48 -10.45 -14.00 6.80
C TYR A 48 -9.27 -13.08 7.03
N THR A 49 -8.98 -12.78 8.30
CA THR A 49 -7.94 -11.80 8.69
C THR A 49 -6.94 -12.43 9.66
N ARG A 50 -5.78 -11.79 9.82
CA ARG A 50 -4.79 -12.14 10.83
C ARG A 50 -5.32 -11.85 12.24
N SER A 51 -5.91 -10.69 12.44
CA SER A 51 -6.54 -10.33 13.70
C SER A 51 -7.94 -10.92 13.76
N TYR A 52 -8.31 -11.49 14.90
CA TYR A 52 -9.68 -11.97 15.15
C TYR A 52 -10.74 -10.85 15.23
N SER A 53 -10.36 -9.63 14.83
CA SER A 53 -11.33 -8.53 14.77
C SER A 53 -12.37 -8.83 13.71
N LYS A 54 -13.62 -8.88 14.14
CA LYS A 54 -14.76 -9.01 13.25
C LYS A 54 -14.98 -7.68 12.54
N ILE A 55 -14.27 -7.48 11.44
CA ILE A 55 -14.53 -6.33 10.56
C ILE A 55 -15.87 -6.59 9.87
N PRO A 56 -16.88 -5.72 10.02
CA PRO A 56 -18.12 -5.86 9.27
C PRO A 56 -17.85 -5.75 7.76
N TYR A 57 -18.45 -6.64 6.97
CA TYR A 57 -18.27 -6.63 5.51
C TYR A 57 -18.60 -5.26 4.89
N GLN A 58 -19.53 -4.50 5.49
CA GLN A 58 -19.89 -3.17 5.04
C GLN A 58 -18.69 -2.21 4.95
N TYR A 59 -17.78 -2.26 5.91
CA TYR A 59 -16.57 -1.43 5.87
C TYR A 59 -15.65 -1.78 4.70
N PHE A 60 -15.60 -3.05 4.32
CA PHE A 60 -14.89 -3.47 3.13
C PHE A 60 -15.61 -2.99 1.87
N GLU A 61 -16.92 -3.20 1.77
CA GLU A 61 -17.72 -2.84 0.60
C GLU A 61 -17.68 -1.33 0.30
N ASP A 62 -17.72 -0.51 1.34
CA ASP A 62 -17.65 0.96 1.24
C ASP A 62 -16.22 1.49 1.05
N SER A 63 -15.21 0.61 1.16
CA SER A 63 -13.82 1.02 1.08
C SER A 63 -13.38 1.35 -0.35
N LEU A 64 -12.38 2.22 -0.47
CA LEU A 64 -11.71 2.51 -1.74
C LEU A 64 -11.11 1.24 -2.38
N LEU A 65 -10.82 0.20 -1.59
CA LEU A 65 -10.34 -1.10 -2.01
C LEU A 65 -11.21 -1.72 -3.11
N VAL A 66 -12.53 -1.81 -2.88
CA VAL A 66 -13.45 -2.39 -3.84
C VAL A 66 -13.48 -1.59 -5.13
N GLN A 67 -13.41 -0.25 -5.04
CA GLN A 67 -13.36 0.61 -6.19
C GLN A 67 -12.06 0.42 -7.00
N GLN A 68 -10.92 0.36 -6.33
CA GLN A 68 -9.61 0.18 -6.96
C GLN A 68 -9.43 -1.22 -7.57
N LEU A 69 -9.91 -2.26 -6.90
CA LEU A 69 -9.80 -3.63 -7.38
C LEU A 69 -10.96 -4.00 -8.30
N GLY A 70 -12.10 -3.34 -8.20
CA GLY A 70 -13.31 -3.63 -8.97
C GLY A 70 -13.12 -3.51 -10.49
N SER A 71 -12.35 -2.54 -10.93
CA SER A 71 -12.06 -2.27 -12.35
C SER A 71 -10.94 -3.14 -12.93
N SER A 72 -10.17 -3.84 -12.10
CA SER A 72 -9.02 -4.65 -12.50
C SER A 72 -9.41 -6.11 -12.65
N TYR A 73 -9.01 -6.76 -13.75
CA TYR A 73 -9.35 -8.15 -14.00
C TYR A 73 -8.49 -9.14 -13.18
N ALA A 74 -7.20 -8.91 -13.05
CA ALA A 74 -6.28 -9.79 -12.32
C ALA A 74 -5.04 -9.08 -11.77
N ASP A 75 -4.94 -7.77 -11.97
CA ASP A 75 -3.72 -7.03 -11.64
C ASP A 75 -3.62 -6.78 -10.14
N THR A 76 -2.40 -6.82 -9.67
CA THR A 76 -2.06 -6.31 -8.34
C THR A 76 -2.08 -4.79 -8.40
N ARG A 77 -2.78 -4.16 -7.46
CA ARG A 77 -2.88 -2.71 -7.33
C ARG A 77 -2.29 -2.24 -6.03
N TRP A 78 -1.52 -1.16 -6.12
CA TRP A 78 -0.99 -0.42 -4.97
C TRP A 78 -1.77 0.87 -4.83
N PHE A 79 -2.20 1.22 -3.63
CA PHE A 79 -2.97 2.44 -3.39
C PHE A 79 -2.89 2.88 -1.94
N VAL A 80 -3.03 4.17 -1.71
CA VAL A 80 -3.12 4.76 -0.38
C VAL A 80 -4.57 5.04 -0.06
N MET A 81 -5.02 4.64 1.12
CA MET A 81 -6.34 4.98 1.63
C MET A 81 -6.30 5.14 3.14
N LYS A 82 -7.30 5.81 3.69
CA LYS A 82 -7.52 5.84 5.13
C LYS A 82 -7.88 4.45 5.65
N ASP A 83 -7.16 3.99 6.66
CA ASP A 83 -7.34 2.68 7.25
C ASP A 83 -8.51 2.67 8.24
N TYR A 84 -9.70 2.54 7.73
CA TYR A 84 -10.90 2.27 8.56
C TYR A 84 -11.17 0.77 8.74
N LEU A 85 -10.45 -0.10 8.02
CA LEU A 85 -10.64 -1.54 8.09
C LEU A 85 -10.02 -2.13 9.36
N PHE A 86 -8.82 -1.69 9.72
CA PHE A 86 -8.08 -2.16 10.89
C PHE A 86 -8.06 -1.15 12.05
N GLY A 87 -8.74 -0.02 11.87
CA GLY A 87 -9.12 0.87 12.97
C GLY A 87 -8.17 2.02 13.27
N THR A 88 -7.14 2.29 12.46
CA THR A 88 -6.23 3.42 12.72
C THR A 88 -6.79 4.77 12.23
N GLY A 89 -7.57 4.78 11.14
CA GLY A 89 -8.09 5.99 10.51
C GLY A 89 -7.02 6.86 9.83
N GLU A 90 -5.74 6.45 9.89
CA GLU A 90 -4.62 7.11 9.23
C GLU A 90 -4.46 6.61 7.80
N GLU A 91 -3.78 7.39 6.98
CA GLU A 91 -3.42 6.94 5.63
C GLU A 91 -2.40 5.81 5.68
N ALA A 92 -2.65 4.76 4.92
CA ALA A 92 -1.78 3.59 4.84
C ALA A 92 -1.67 3.09 3.40
N LEU A 93 -0.54 2.47 3.11
CA LEU A 93 -0.30 1.81 1.83
C LEU A 93 -0.90 0.41 1.86
N PHE A 94 -1.74 0.14 0.88
CA PHE A 94 -2.33 -1.16 0.63
C PHE A 94 -1.89 -1.70 -0.71
N VAL A 95 -1.78 -3.02 -0.77
CA VAL A 95 -1.64 -3.76 -2.01
C VAL A 95 -2.71 -4.85 -2.06
N GLY A 96 -3.37 -4.98 -3.18
CA GLY A 96 -4.45 -5.94 -3.31
C GLY A 96 -4.66 -6.44 -4.73
N ARG A 97 -5.42 -7.52 -4.85
CA ARG A 97 -5.85 -8.10 -6.11
C ARG A 97 -7.14 -8.89 -5.97
N LYS A 98 -7.83 -9.10 -7.08
CA LYS A 98 -8.88 -10.10 -7.18
C LYS A 98 -8.28 -11.51 -7.17
N VAL A 99 -8.99 -12.44 -6.56
CA VAL A 99 -8.66 -13.86 -6.53
C VAL A 99 -9.76 -14.61 -7.28
N HIS A 100 -9.42 -15.13 -8.45
CA HIS A 100 -10.36 -15.88 -9.28
C HIS A 100 -10.32 -17.38 -8.97
N SER A 101 -11.43 -18.04 -9.21
CA SER A 101 -11.46 -19.51 -9.30
C SER A 101 -10.66 -19.97 -10.52
N LEU A 102 -10.08 -21.17 -10.46
CA LEU A 102 -9.22 -21.69 -11.55
C LEU A 102 -9.89 -21.71 -12.92
N ASN A 103 -11.18 -21.86 -12.95
CA ASN A 103 -11.97 -21.91 -14.20
C ASN A 103 -12.73 -20.62 -14.50
N TYR A 104 -12.54 -19.56 -13.69
CA TYR A 104 -13.24 -18.28 -13.82
C TYR A 104 -14.78 -18.40 -13.84
N ALA A 105 -15.32 -19.49 -13.32
CA ALA A 105 -16.75 -19.78 -13.39
C ALA A 105 -17.57 -19.05 -12.31
N HIS A 106 -16.93 -18.41 -11.35
CA HIS A 106 -17.57 -17.80 -10.20
C HIS A 106 -17.04 -16.39 -9.97
N GLU A 107 -17.83 -15.59 -9.26
CA GLU A 107 -17.42 -14.27 -8.79
C GLU A 107 -16.09 -14.36 -8.03
N PRO A 108 -15.18 -13.40 -8.21
CA PRO A 108 -13.89 -13.39 -7.55
C PRO A 108 -14.03 -13.09 -6.06
N GLY A 109 -13.03 -13.54 -5.28
CA GLY A 109 -12.72 -12.98 -3.98
C GLY A 109 -11.72 -11.82 -4.10
N TYR A 110 -11.34 -11.27 -2.95
CA TYR A 110 -10.37 -10.19 -2.85
C TYR A 110 -9.31 -10.52 -1.82
N LEU A 111 -8.06 -10.32 -2.15
CA LEU A 111 -6.95 -10.44 -1.21
C LEU A 111 -6.23 -9.11 -1.17
N PHE A 112 -6.00 -8.58 0.02
CA PHE A 112 -5.25 -7.35 0.20
C PHE A 112 -4.43 -7.37 1.48
N PHE A 113 -3.37 -6.58 1.45
CA PHE A 113 -2.39 -6.43 2.51
C PHE A 113 -2.25 -4.95 2.86
N LYS A 114 -2.18 -4.64 4.13
CA LYS A 114 -1.69 -3.36 4.64
C LYS A 114 -0.19 -3.48 4.85
N MET A 115 0.57 -2.62 4.21
CA MET A 115 2.02 -2.64 4.34
C MET A 115 2.46 -2.12 5.71
N ASN A 116 3.55 -2.70 6.23
CA ASN A 116 4.14 -2.26 7.48
C ASN A 116 4.90 -0.94 7.26
N PRO A 117 4.50 0.19 7.91
CA PRO A 117 5.20 1.46 7.76
C PRO A 117 6.67 1.42 8.18
N GLU A 118 6.99 0.68 9.24
CA GLU A 118 8.37 0.55 9.74
C GLU A 118 9.27 -0.17 8.73
N PHE A 119 8.72 -1.18 8.05
CA PHE A 119 9.42 -1.85 6.97
C PHE A 119 9.67 -0.89 5.79
N LEU A 120 8.68 -0.12 5.38
CA LEU A 120 8.84 0.87 4.30
C LEU A 120 9.88 1.93 4.68
N GLN A 121 9.91 2.37 5.93
CA GLN A 121 10.95 3.29 6.42
C GLN A 121 12.33 2.64 6.41
N SER A 122 12.45 1.37 6.80
CA SER A 122 13.74 0.68 6.76
C SER A 122 14.32 0.59 5.36
N LEU A 123 13.48 0.35 4.36
CA LEU A 123 13.91 0.36 2.95
C LEU A 123 14.47 1.72 2.50
N LEU A 124 13.90 2.81 3.01
CA LEU A 124 14.39 4.16 2.69
C LEU A 124 15.75 4.48 3.34
N LEU A 125 16.12 3.76 4.41
CA LEU A 125 17.33 3.99 5.19
C LEU A 125 18.50 3.08 4.81
N GLU A 126 18.28 2.03 4.02
CA GLU A 126 19.32 1.03 3.71
C GLU A 126 20.43 1.56 2.77
N GLU A 127 20.22 2.67 2.08
CA GLU A 127 21.18 3.20 1.12
C GLU A 127 21.78 4.55 1.56
N ASP A 128 22.99 4.49 2.16
CA ASP A 128 23.98 5.57 2.20
C ASP A 128 23.92 6.62 3.31
N THR A 129 25.12 7.10 3.70
CA THR A 129 25.35 8.11 4.74
C THR A 129 24.78 9.51 4.42
N LEU A 130 24.49 9.81 3.15
CA LEU A 130 23.81 11.05 2.73
C LEU A 130 22.34 11.10 3.19
N THR A 131 21.73 9.95 3.46
CA THR A 131 20.32 9.88 3.85
C THR A 131 20.03 10.44 5.25
N GLN A 132 21.03 10.52 6.12
CA GLN A 132 20.82 11.03 7.48
C GLN A 132 20.55 12.54 7.54
N GLU A 133 20.85 13.29 6.50
CA GLU A 133 20.63 14.73 6.43
C GLU A 133 19.52 15.14 5.44
N ALA A 134 19.04 14.20 4.63
CA ALA A 134 17.98 14.41 3.64
C ALA A 134 16.64 13.87 4.10
N ALA A 135 15.54 14.53 3.76
CA ALA A 135 14.21 13.96 3.88
C ALA A 135 13.96 13.01 2.70
N ILE A 136 13.43 11.83 2.97
CA ILE A 136 13.12 10.83 1.95
C ILE A 136 11.68 10.36 2.15
N GLY A 137 10.98 10.12 1.06
CA GLY A 137 9.62 9.60 1.16
C GLY A 137 9.15 8.89 -0.10
N ILE A 138 8.06 8.16 0.07
CA ILE A 138 7.31 7.49 -0.99
C ILE A 138 5.94 8.15 -1.06
N MET A 139 5.50 8.52 -2.25
CA MET A 139 4.19 9.08 -2.49
C MET A 139 3.45 8.33 -3.61
N ASP A 140 2.14 8.30 -3.51
CA ASP A 140 1.27 7.70 -4.52
C ASP A 140 1.14 8.61 -5.76
N PRO A 141 0.48 8.14 -6.84
CA PRO A 141 0.26 8.94 -8.04
C PRO A 141 -0.53 10.23 -7.82
N GLN A 142 -1.23 10.37 -6.70
CA GLN A 142 -1.97 11.57 -6.30
C GLN A 142 -1.12 12.53 -5.45
N GLY A 143 0.11 12.15 -5.09
CA GLY A 143 1.01 12.96 -4.28
C GLY A 143 0.80 12.79 -2.77
N ARG A 144 0.07 11.75 -2.33
CA ARG A 144 -0.08 11.45 -0.91
C ARG A 144 1.12 10.65 -0.42
N ILE A 145 1.77 11.14 0.63
CA ILE A 145 2.96 10.51 1.21
C ILE A 145 2.49 9.32 2.06
N CYS A 146 2.94 8.12 1.73
CA CYS A 146 2.57 6.88 2.41
C CYS A 146 3.67 6.28 3.29
N ALA A 147 4.91 6.70 3.08
CA ALA A 147 6.04 6.38 3.93
C ALA A 147 7.09 7.48 3.82
N TYR A 148 7.76 7.80 4.92
CA TYR A 148 8.81 8.80 4.94
C TYR A 148 9.80 8.58 6.07
N TRP A 149 10.99 9.11 5.88
CA TRP A 149 11.97 9.37 6.91
C TRP A 149 12.42 10.81 6.82
N TYR A 150 12.39 11.53 7.92
CA TYR A 150 12.82 12.92 7.99
C TYR A 150 13.90 13.08 9.06
N PRO A 151 14.93 13.90 8.79
CA PRO A 151 15.92 14.25 9.81
C PRO A 151 15.26 14.93 11.02
N GLU A 152 15.89 14.81 12.18
CA GLU A 152 15.38 15.42 13.40
C GLU A 152 15.13 16.94 13.22
N GLY A 153 13.94 17.37 13.63
CA GLY A 153 13.49 18.75 13.49
C GLY A 153 13.19 19.21 12.07
N PHE A 154 13.14 18.29 11.09
CA PHE A 154 12.69 18.60 9.74
C PHE A 154 11.19 18.25 9.59
N THR A 155 10.47 19.14 8.93
CA THR A 155 9.10 18.91 8.45
C THR A 155 8.97 19.54 7.05
N LEU A 156 8.19 18.91 6.18
CA LEU A 156 7.87 19.53 4.90
C LEU A 156 7.03 20.78 5.11
N SER A 157 7.36 21.84 4.38
CA SER A 157 6.49 23.01 4.31
C SER A 157 5.31 22.75 3.37
N PRO A 158 4.18 23.47 3.52
CA PRO A 158 3.04 23.35 2.59
C PRO A 158 3.44 23.61 1.12
N GLU A 159 4.42 24.48 0.87
CA GLU A 159 4.95 24.74 -0.48
C GLU A 159 5.69 23.51 -1.03
N GLN A 160 6.51 22.85 -0.20
CA GLN A 160 7.23 21.62 -0.57
C GLN A 160 6.25 20.47 -0.83
N GLU A 161 5.24 20.30 0.01
CA GLU A 161 4.19 19.31 -0.21
C GLU A 161 3.43 19.54 -1.51
N ALA A 162 3.11 20.80 -1.84
CA ALA A 162 2.46 21.16 -3.09
C ALA A 162 3.33 20.83 -4.32
N VAL A 163 4.64 21.13 -4.24
CA VAL A 163 5.59 20.79 -5.30
C VAL A 163 5.69 19.28 -5.49
N LEU A 164 5.80 18.51 -4.41
CA LEU A 164 5.84 17.04 -4.47
C LEU A 164 4.57 16.47 -5.10
N ALA A 165 3.40 16.98 -4.71
CA ALA A 165 2.12 16.55 -5.27
C ALA A 165 2.01 16.87 -6.76
N ASP A 166 2.49 18.03 -7.20
CA ASP A 166 2.55 18.40 -8.62
C ASP A 166 3.44 17.43 -9.40
N TYR A 167 4.63 17.11 -8.90
CA TYR A 167 5.50 16.11 -9.53
C TYR A 167 4.84 14.73 -9.65
N ALA A 168 4.20 14.27 -8.57
CA ALA A 168 3.52 12.99 -8.58
C ALA A 168 2.42 12.91 -9.65
N GLN A 169 1.71 14.00 -9.87
CA GLN A 169 0.57 14.07 -10.80
C GLN A 169 0.98 14.33 -12.24
N THR A 170 2.00 15.16 -12.46
CA THR A 170 2.32 15.68 -13.80
C THR A 170 3.45 14.95 -14.50
N GLN A 171 4.40 14.37 -13.75
CA GLN A 171 5.52 13.64 -14.33
C GLN A 171 5.09 12.32 -14.96
N GLY A 172 5.71 11.99 -16.09
CA GLY A 172 5.50 10.70 -16.77
C GLY A 172 6.08 9.53 -15.97
N TYR A 173 5.57 8.34 -16.20
CA TYR A 173 6.11 7.10 -15.61
C TYR A 173 7.56 6.88 -16.07
N GLY A 174 8.43 6.44 -15.17
CA GLY A 174 9.86 6.27 -15.42
C GLY A 174 10.66 7.57 -15.43
N SER A 175 10.02 8.73 -15.17
CA SER A 175 10.73 10.01 -15.14
C SER A 175 11.60 10.16 -13.90
N LEU A 176 12.73 10.81 -14.09
CA LEU A 176 13.64 11.20 -13.02
C LEU A 176 13.89 12.71 -13.12
N VAL A 177 13.66 13.40 -12.01
CA VAL A 177 14.08 14.79 -11.80
C VAL A 177 15.20 14.78 -10.80
N GLU A 178 16.34 15.34 -11.14
CA GLU A 178 17.51 15.34 -10.26
C GLU A 178 17.94 16.76 -9.91
N ASN A 179 18.25 16.94 -8.64
CA ASN A 179 18.90 18.13 -8.10
C ASN A 179 18.17 19.43 -8.44
N GLU A 180 16.85 19.40 -8.48
CA GLU A 180 16.08 20.62 -8.73
C GLU A 180 16.04 21.51 -7.50
N LYS A 181 16.38 22.77 -7.68
CA LYS A 181 16.33 23.75 -6.61
C LYS A 181 14.90 24.22 -6.37
N ILE A 182 14.40 23.92 -5.17
CA ILE A 182 13.07 24.37 -4.72
C ILE A 182 13.21 25.24 -3.45
N SER A 183 12.11 25.80 -2.97
CA SER A 183 12.11 26.54 -1.70
C SER A 183 12.58 25.63 -0.54
N GLY A 184 13.66 26.04 0.11
CA GLY A 184 14.24 25.37 1.29
C GLY A 184 15.12 24.15 1.01
N GLY A 185 15.45 23.84 -0.26
CA GLY A 185 16.36 22.73 -0.53
C GLY A 185 16.52 22.31 -1.98
N ILE A 186 17.15 21.16 -2.16
CA ILE A 186 17.33 20.49 -3.45
C ILE A 186 16.51 19.21 -3.46
N LEU A 187 15.64 19.09 -4.45
CA LEU A 187 14.72 17.99 -4.64
C LEU A 187 15.19 17.05 -5.76
N SER A 188 15.11 15.76 -5.53
CA SER A 188 15.14 14.73 -6.56
C SER A 188 13.90 13.83 -6.43
N VAL A 189 13.29 13.47 -7.56
CA VAL A 189 12.07 12.63 -7.60
C VAL A 189 12.20 11.61 -8.71
N TYR A 190 11.95 10.34 -8.39
CA TYR A 190 11.81 9.27 -9.37
C TYR A 190 10.40 8.71 -9.34
N LYS A 191 9.74 8.66 -10.49
CA LYS A 191 8.41 8.05 -10.65
C LYS A 191 8.55 6.67 -11.28
N GLN A 192 8.17 5.66 -10.54
CA GLN A 192 8.29 4.26 -10.91
C GLN A 192 7.39 3.91 -12.11
N GLU A 193 7.92 3.12 -13.05
CA GLU A 193 7.26 2.83 -14.35
C GLU A 193 5.99 2.01 -14.22
N GLU A 194 5.98 1.01 -13.34
CA GLU A 194 4.91 0.02 -13.29
C GLU A 194 3.70 0.48 -12.49
N CYS A 195 3.91 1.16 -11.37
CA CYS A 195 2.84 1.51 -10.43
C CYS A 195 2.58 3.02 -10.32
N GLY A 196 3.48 3.87 -10.84
CA GLY A 196 3.37 5.32 -10.79
C GLY A 196 3.60 5.94 -9.41
N PHE A 197 4.02 5.15 -8.41
CA PHE A 197 4.50 5.68 -7.15
C PHE A 197 5.83 6.42 -7.36
N SER A 198 6.06 7.44 -6.56
CA SER A 198 7.29 8.23 -6.64
C SER A 198 8.07 8.13 -5.36
N VAL A 199 9.39 8.04 -5.49
CA VAL A 199 10.32 8.22 -4.37
C VAL A 199 10.95 9.60 -4.51
N PHE A 200 10.98 10.35 -3.43
CA PHE A 200 11.64 11.66 -3.41
C PHE A 200 12.74 11.73 -2.36
N THR A 201 13.72 12.56 -2.64
CA THR A 201 14.76 12.97 -1.70
C THR A 201 14.83 14.50 -1.69
N LEU A 202 14.75 15.09 -0.51
CA LEU A 202 14.90 16.54 -0.32
C LEU A 202 16.05 16.84 0.63
N VAL A 203 17.10 17.44 0.10
CA VAL A 203 18.26 17.90 0.88
C VAL A 203 17.99 19.33 1.34
N PRO A 204 17.82 19.59 2.64
CA PRO A 204 17.55 20.94 3.14
C PRO A 204 18.71 21.91 2.89
N GLU A 205 18.42 23.18 2.63
CA GLU A 205 19.46 24.22 2.41
C GLU A 205 20.50 24.32 3.55
N ARG A 206 20.08 24.07 4.80
CA ARG A 206 20.99 24.07 5.98
C ARG A 206 22.13 23.06 5.87
N VAL A 207 21.98 22.05 5.03
CA VAL A 207 22.98 20.99 4.81
C VAL A 207 23.94 21.36 3.71
N LEU A 208 23.50 22.14 2.73
CA LEU A 208 24.27 22.53 1.55
C LEU A 208 25.34 23.59 1.84
N GLY A 209 25.27 24.24 2.99
CA GLY A 209 26.18 25.29 3.42
C GLY A 209 27.31 24.85 4.38
N LYS A 210 27.43 23.55 4.64
CA LYS A 210 28.52 22.97 5.43
C LYS A 210 29.60 22.45 4.49
#